data_0e1de9986b8024b7c8cc5c3c17cfbd26
#
_entry.id   0e1de9986b8024b7c8cc5c3c17cfbd26
#
_cell.length_a   1.000
_cell.length_b   1.000
_cell.length_c   1.000
_cell.angle_alpha   90.00
_cell.angle_beta   90.00
_cell.angle_gamma   90.00
#
_symmetry.space_group_name_H-M   'P 1'
#
loop_
_entity.id
_entity.type
_entity.pdbx_description
1 polymer ?
#
loop_
_entity_poly.entity_id
_entity_poly.type
_entity_poly.pdbx_seq_one_letter_code
_entity_poly.pdbx_strand_id
1 'polypeptide(L)'
;TTFVAGFVGTSNLLRGQVARTIVGDGGTFTVRPEKIRIADPEARPAGDEIAASGRIRQVVYLGPDTRYHVALDAGGELVVTQQNFATSSMEALAQQGRAVRLIWKRQHNFPVGDGG
;
A
#
# COMPACT_ATOMS: atom_id res chain seq x y z
N THR A 1 -12.44 -15.01 -5.04
CA THR A 1 -12.12 -14.67 -4.88
C THR A 1 -11.15 -14.45 -4.15
N THR A 2 -10.51 -14.19 -3.98
CA THR A 2 -9.86 -14.08 -3.52
C THR A 2 -8.91 -13.59 -3.01
N PHE A 3 -8.44 -13.11 -2.91
CA PHE A 3 -7.82 -12.59 -2.59
C PHE A 3 -7.05 -11.84 -2.77
N VAL A 4 -6.94 -11.25 -2.35
CA VAL A 4 -6.35 -10.22 -2.94
C VAL A 4 -5.98 -9.17 -2.01
N ALA A 5 -5.33 -8.06 -2.45
CA ALA A 5 -5.15 -6.84 -1.71
C ALA A 5 -6.32 -5.94 -2.02
N GLY A 6 -6.86 -5.31 -1.02
CA GLY A 6 -8.00 -4.43 -1.19
C GLY A 6 -8.11 -3.47 -0.01
N PHE A 7 -9.17 -2.69 0.02
CA PHE A 7 -9.39 -1.69 1.05
C PHE A 7 -10.67 -2.03 1.79
N VAL A 8 -10.59 -2.17 3.10
CA VAL A 8 -11.73 -2.51 3.93
C VAL A 8 -11.84 -1.48 5.03
N GLY A 9 -12.93 -0.74 5.06
CA GLY A 9 -13.10 0.33 6.02
C GLY A 9 -12.02 1.38 5.83
N THR A 10 -11.15 1.53 6.81
CA THR A 10 -10.06 2.49 6.74
C THR A 10 -8.69 1.81 6.62
N SER A 11 -8.67 0.53 6.28
CA SER A 11 -7.43 -0.24 6.22
C SER A 11 -7.33 -1.03 4.94
N ASN A 12 -6.10 -1.22 4.48
CA ASN A 12 -5.83 -2.12 3.38
C ASN A 12 -5.89 -3.57 3.88
N LEU A 13 -6.34 -4.45 3.03
CA LEU A 13 -6.46 -5.86 3.36
C LEU A 13 -5.54 -6.67 2.47
N LEU A 14 -4.71 -7.52 3.08
CA LEU A 14 -3.82 -8.44 2.39
C LEU A 14 -4.18 -9.84 2.83
N ARG A 15 -4.43 -10.74 1.88
CA ARG A 15 -4.70 -12.13 2.23
C ARG A 15 -4.40 -13.04 1.06
N GLY A 16 -4.34 -14.34 1.34
CA GLY A 16 -4.14 -15.34 0.31
C GLY A 16 -2.78 -15.24 -0.35
N GLN A 17 -2.75 -15.39 -1.66
CA GLN A 17 -1.50 -15.39 -2.41
C GLN A 17 -0.78 -14.05 -2.31
N VAL A 18 -1.51 -12.95 -2.27
CA VAL A 18 -0.91 -11.62 -2.16
C VAL A 18 -0.19 -11.49 -0.81
N ALA A 19 -0.84 -11.90 0.26
CA ALA A 19 -0.23 -11.86 1.58
C ALA A 19 1.00 -12.76 1.63
N ARG A 20 0.93 -13.95 1.03
CA ARG A 20 2.05 -14.87 1.00
C ARG A 20 3.23 -14.27 0.25
N THR A 21 2.98 -13.61 -0.86
CA THR A 21 4.03 -12.99 -1.65
C THR A 21 4.68 -11.82 -0.94
N ILE A 22 3.87 -10.97 -0.30
CA ILE A 22 4.34 -9.72 0.27
C ILE A 22 4.82 -9.89 1.71
N VAL A 23 4.04 -10.59 2.52
CA VAL A 23 4.34 -10.74 3.95
C VAL A 23 5.13 -12.02 4.22
N GLY A 24 4.99 -13.00 3.35
CA GLY A 24 5.61 -14.31 3.55
C GLY A 24 4.71 -15.26 4.32
N ASP A 25 3.47 -14.88 4.58
CA ASP A 25 2.54 -15.66 5.34
C ASP A 25 1.18 -15.54 4.65
N GLY A 26 0.53 -16.66 4.39
CA GLY A 26 -0.75 -16.67 3.70
C GLY A 26 -1.95 -16.30 4.54
N GLY A 27 -1.74 -15.78 5.74
CA GLY A 27 -2.85 -15.31 6.58
C GLY A 27 -3.48 -14.05 6.05
N THR A 28 -4.35 -13.45 6.85
CA THR A 28 -5.02 -12.22 6.49
C THR A 28 -4.50 -11.10 7.38
N PHE A 29 -4.11 -9.99 6.76
CA PHE A 29 -3.53 -8.87 7.48
C PHE A 29 -4.15 -7.57 7.03
N THR A 30 -4.19 -6.57 7.92
CA THR A 30 -4.58 -5.23 7.54
C THR A 30 -3.42 -4.29 7.82
N VAL A 31 -3.29 -3.24 7.01
CA VAL A 31 -2.31 -2.19 7.23
C VAL A 31 -2.96 -0.86 6.87
N ARG A 32 -2.77 0.14 7.71
CA ARG A 32 -3.40 1.43 7.49
C ARG A 32 -2.70 2.20 6.38
N PRO A 33 -3.46 2.91 5.55
CA PRO A 33 -2.87 3.64 4.42
C PRO A 33 -1.80 4.65 4.82
N GLU A 34 -1.94 5.30 5.97
CA GLU A 34 -0.98 6.32 6.40
C GLU A 34 0.33 5.73 6.94
N LYS A 35 0.37 4.41 7.13
CA LYS A 35 1.58 3.74 7.60
C LYS A 35 2.47 3.27 6.46
N ILE A 36 2.00 3.39 5.23
CA ILE A 36 2.73 2.96 4.06
C ILE A 36 3.39 4.19 3.44
N ARG A 37 4.68 4.08 3.09
CA ARG A 37 5.33 5.16 2.36
C ARG A 37 5.61 4.73 0.94
N ILE A 38 5.62 5.71 0.04
CA ILE A 38 5.92 5.48 -1.36
C ILE A 38 7.40 5.78 -1.57
N ALA A 39 8.12 4.82 -2.14
CA ALA A 39 9.55 4.94 -2.37
C ALA A 39 9.86 4.63 -3.82
N ASP A 40 11.11 4.86 -4.23
CA ASP A 40 11.53 4.53 -5.57
C ASP A 40 11.43 3.04 -5.81
N PRO A 41 11.23 2.62 -7.06
CA PRO A 41 11.09 1.19 -7.36
C PRO A 41 12.29 0.36 -6.94
N GLU A 42 13.46 1.00 -6.78
CA GLU A 42 14.66 0.29 -6.38
C GLU A 42 14.96 0.40 -4.90
N ALA A 43 14.12 1.07 -4.13
CA ALA A 43 14.35 1.22 -2.70
C ALA A 43 14.28 -0.12 -2.00
N ARG A 44 15.12 -0.30 -0.99
CA ARG A 44 15.17 -1.55 -0.27
C ARG A 44 14.56 -1.38 1.11
N PRO A 45 13.78 -2.33 1.58
CA PRO A 45 13.23 -2.25 2.93
C PRO A 45 14.32 -2.52 3.97
N ALA A 46 14.19 -1.93 5.13
CA ALA A 46 15.05 -2.25 6.26
C ALA A 46 14.66 -3.63 6.81
N GLY A 47 15.42 -4.13 7.76
CA GLY A 47 15.19 -5.49 8.27
C GLY A 47 13.81 -5.69 8.90
N ASP A 48 13.22 -4.62 9.43
CA ASP A 48 11.90 -4.70 10.07
C ASP A 48 10.80 -4.20 9.13
N GLU A 49 11.08 -4.05 7.86
CA GLU A 49 10.12 -3.51 6.89
C GLU A 49 9.71 -4.52 5.84
N ILE A 50 8.54 -4.29 5.27
CA ILE A 50 8.00 -5.07 4.17
C ILE A 50 7.93 -4.14 2.97
N ALA A 51 8.21 -4.67 1.79
CA ALA A 51 8.13 -3.91 0.55
C ALA A 51 7.22 -4.61 -0.45
N ALA A 52 6.49 -3.81 -1.22
CA ALA A 52 5.64 -4.33 -2.28
C ALA A 52 5.77 -3.41 -3.48
N SER A 53 6.07 -3.97 -4.64
CA SER A 53 6.21 -3.19 -5.86
C SER A 53 4.87 -3.01 -6.54
N GLY A 54 4.67 -1.88 -7.18
CA GLY A 54 3.44 -1.63 -7.89
C GLY A 54 3.53 -0.38 -8.73
N ARG A 55 2.37 0.05 -9.22
CA ARG A 55 2.30 1.25 -10.06
C ARG A 55 1.11 2.08 -9.59
N ILE A 56 1.32 3.38 -9.48
CA ILE A 56 0.25 4.29 -9.06
C ILE A 56 -0.80 4.35 -10.15
N ARG A 57 -1.98 3.84 -9.85
CA ARG A 57 -3.06 3.76 -10.81
C ARG A 57 -3.94 5.00 -10.79
N GLN A 58 -4.11 5.60 -9.63
CA GLN A 58 -4.98 6.74 -9.47
C GLN A 58 -4.50 7.61 -8.33
N VAL A 59 -4.63 8.91 -8.46
CA VAL A 59 -4.26 9.87 -7.43
C VAL A 59 -5.47 10.73 -7.13
N VAL A 60 -5.80 10.87 -5.85
CA VAL A 60 -6.90 11.71 -5.41
C VAL A 60 -6.34 12.75 -4.45
N TYR A 61 -6.34 14.01 -4.86
CA TYR A 61 -5.81 15.10 -4.05
C TYR A 61 -6.98 15.66 -3.22
N LEU A 62 -6.87 15.56 -1.91
CA LEU A 62 -7.94 15.95 -1.01
C LEU A 62 -7.66 17.25 -0.25
N GLY A 63 -6.60 17.95 -0.59
CA GLY A 63 -6.21 19.17 0.12
C GLY A 63 -5.16 18.86 1.17
N PRO A 64 -5.55 18.56 2.41
CA PRO A 64 -4.56 18.26 3.44
C PRO A 64 -3.82 16.94 3.19
N ASP A 65 -4.46 16.01 2.46
CA ASP A 65 -3.88 14.71 2.17
C ASP A 65 -4.01 14.37 0.71
N THR A 66 -3.18 13.46 0.24
CA THR A 66 -3.32 12.86 -1.09
C THR A 66 -3.45 11.36 -0.90
N ARG A 67 -4.39 10.76 -1.62
CA ARG A 67 -4.61 9.33 -1.58
C ARG A 67 -4.12 8.73 -2.89
N TYR A 68 -3.26 7.74 -2.79
CA TYR A 68 -2.71 7.06 -3.95
C TYR A 68 -3.25 5.63 -4.00
N HIS A 69 -3.83 5.25 -5.12
CA HIS A 69 -4.28 3.88 -5.36
C HIS A 69 -3.20 3.19 -6.17
N VAL A 70 -2.57 2.19 -5.59
CA VAL A 70 -1.41 1.53 -6.20
C VAL A 70 -1.77 0.10 -6.56
N ALA A 71 -1.69 -0.21 -7.84
CA ALA A 71 -1.89 -1.58 -8.32
C ALA A 71 -0.62 -2.37 -8.05
N LEU A 72 -0.73 -3.44 -7.28
CA LEU A 72 0.44 -4.24 -6.90
C LEU A 72 0.81 -5.24 -7.97
N ASP A 73 2.11 -5.44 -8.17
CA ASP A 73 2.58 -6.47 -9.09
C ASP A 73 2.12 -7.85 -8.65
N ALA A 74 2.00 -8.06 -7.34
CA ALA A 74 1.53 -9.33 -6.81
C ALA A 74 0.03 -9.52 -6.97
N GLY A 75 -0.68 -8.49 -7.35
CA GLY A 75 -2.13 -8.54 -7.53
C GLY A 75 -2.86 -7.66 -6.53
N GLY A 76 -3.99 -7.14 -6.94
CA GLY A 76 -4.80 -6.28 -6.07
C GLY A 76 -4.28 -4.86 -6.00
N GLU A 77 -4.82 -4.12 -5.06
CA GLU A 77 -4.53 -2.70 -4.94
C GLU A 77 -4.39 -2.31 -3.49
N LEU A 78 -3.43 -1.45 -3.19
CA LEU A 78 -3.30 -0.85 -1.87
C LEU A 78 -3.54 0.65 -1.98
N VAL A 79 -4.06 1.23 -0.91
CA VAL A 79 -4.27 2.67 -0.81
C VAL A 79 -3.23 3.24 0.13
N VAL A 80 -2.58 4.31 -0.28
CA VAL A 80 -1.59 5.01 0.53
C VAL A 80 -2.07 6.43 0.73
N THR A 81 -2.03 6.93 1.95
CA THR A 81 -2.42 8.29 2.27
C THR A 81 -1.19 9.05 2.76
N GLN A 82 -0.90 10.18 2.11
CA GLN A 82 0.22 11.01 2.52
C GLN A 82 -0.27 12.42 2.81
N GLN A 83 0.25 13.02 3.86
CA GLN A 83 -0.07 14.41 4.17
C GLN A 83 0.63 15.32 3.18
N ASN A 84 -0.06 16.39 2.77
CA ASN A 84 0.50 17.35 1.85
C ASN A 84 1.09 18.52 2.62
N PHE A 85 2.40 18.48 2.85
CA PHE A 85 3.07 19.60 3.51
C PHE A 85 3.42 20.71 2.52
N ALA A 86 3.89 20.34 1.35
CA ALA A 86 4.27 21.30 0.32
C ALA A 86 3.90 20.81 -1.08
N THR A 87 3.20 19.71 -1.19
CA THR A 87 2.89 19.13 -2.50
C THR A 87 1.65 19.80 -3.08
N SER A 88 1.76 20.28 -4.30
CA SER A 88 0.61 20.86 -5.00
C SER A 88 -0.21 19.76 -5.64
N SER A 89 -1.45 20.08 -6.05
CA SER A 89 -2.28 19.11 -6.73
C SER A 89 -1.65 18.66 -8.05
N MET A 90 -0.94 19.56 -8.74
CA MET A 90 -0.29 19.20 -10.00
C MET A 90 0.85 18.22 -9.77
N GLU A 91 1.63 18.42 -8.71
CA GLU A 91 2.71 17.50 -8.38
C GLU A 91 2.17 16.14 -8.00
N ALA A 92 1.09 16.11 -7.22
CA ALA A 92 0.49 14.84 -6.81
C ALA A 92 -0.07 14.09 -8.02
N LEU A 93 -0.80 14.78 -8.88
CA LEU A 93 -1.40 14.12 -10.04
C LEU A 93 -0.36 13.64 -11.04
N ALA A 94 0.81 14.28 -11.07
CA ALA A 94 1.89 13.86 -11.97
C ALA A 94 2.46 12.49 -11.60
N GLN A 95 2.16 11.97 -10.40
CA GLN A 95 2.65 10.66 -10.00
C GLN A 95 1.84 9.52 -10.62
N GLN A 96 0.71 9.82 -11.22
CA GLN A 96 -0.15 8.77 -11.78
C GLN A 96 0.59 8.01 -12.90
N GLY A 97 0.56 6.71 -12.83
CA GLY A 97 1.23 5.85 -13.80
C GLY A 97 2.66 5.50 -13.42
N ARG A 98 3.18 6.06 -12.34
CA ARG A 98 4.56 5.86 -11.96
C ARG A 98 4.76 4.52 -11.26
N ALA A 99 5.86 3.83 -11.58
CA ALA A 99 6.24 2.62 -10.86
C ALA A 99 6.84 3.03 -9.52
N VAL A 100 6.45 2.36 -8.46
CA VAL A 100 6.89 2.69 -7.10
C VAL A 100 7.07 1.43 -6.29
N ARG A 101 7.71 1.58 -5.14
CA ARG A 101 7.75 0.52 -4.14
C ARG A 101 7.08 1.06 -2.88
N LEU A 102 6.16 0.29 -2.33
CA LEU A 102 5.49 0.65 -1.08
C LEU A 102 6.22 -0.04 0.04
N ILE A 103 6.54 0.70 1.10
CA ILE A 103 7.32 0.16 2.23
C ILE A 103 6.63 0.54 3.53
N TRP A 104 6.50 -0.42 4.43
CA TRP A 104 5.94 -0.15 5.75
C TRP A 104 6.56 -1.11 6.76
N LYS A 105 6.47 -0.76 8.02
CA LYS A 105 7.06 -1.59 9.07
C LYS A 105 6.19 -2.81 9.30
N ARG A 106 6.84 -3.96 9.47
CA ARG A 106 6.14 -5.23 9.69
C ARG A 106 5.21 -5.14 10.90
N GLN A 107 5.58 -4.36 11.90
CA GLN A 107 4.74 -4.22 13.10
C GLN A 107 3.39 -3.55 12.81
N HIS A 108 3.24 -2.93 11.64
CA HIS A 108 1.99 -2.30 11.28
C HIS A 108 1.07 -3.25 10.50
N ASN A 109 1.45 -4.50 10.33
CA ASN A 109 0.57 -5.53 9.82
C ASN A 109 -0.19 -6.11 11.01
N PHE A 110 -1.50 -5.97 10.98
CA PHE A 110 -2.33 -6.51 12.05
C PHE A 110 -3.03 -7.74 11.54
N PRO A 111 -2.72 -8.92 12.10
CA PRO A 111 -3.39 -10.15 11.68
C PRO A 111 -4.87 -10.07 11.99
N VAL A 112 -5.68 -10.56 11.06
CA VAL A 112 -7.11 -10.63 11.25
C VAL A 112 -7.44 -12.05 11.64
N GLY A 113 -8.16 -12.20 12.70
CA GLY A 113 -8.56 -13.51 13.15
C GLY A 113 -9.33 -14.18 12.06
N ASP A 114 -9.05 -15.40 11.84
CA ASP A 114 -9.64 -15.96 10.75
C ASP A 114 -10.78 -16.47 11.05
N GLY A 115 -10.97 -16.62 12.00
CA GLY A 115 -12.15 -17.05 12.22
C GLY A 115 -12.84 -16.56 11.32
N GLY A 116 -12.31 -16.17 11.16
CA GLY A 116 -12.94 -15.78 10.28
C GLY A 116 -12.30 -15.54 9.67
#